data_ea29c5c43209b99e798c7a37d97f024d
#
_entry.id   ea29c5c43209b99e798c7a37d97f024d
#
_cell.length_a   1.000
_cell.length_b   1.000
_cell.length_c   1.000
_cell.angle_alpha   90.00
_cell.angle_beta   90.00
_cell.angle_gamma   90.00
#
_symmetry.space_group_name_H-M   'P 1'
#
loop_
_entity.id
_entity.type
_entity.pdbx_description
1 polymer ?
#
loop_
_entity_poly.entity_id
_entity_poly.type
_entity_poly.pdbx_seq_one_letter_code
_entity_poly.pdbx_strand_id
1 'polypeptide(L)'
;GSDVYLTIDSSVQLFIEKVVKKAQEDSQAEWVLMGVMNAKTGEILGYSSTPSYDPNIRNLTNYMDPLVSYTYEPGSTMKTFSYMCAIDSGKYKGDDTFMSGSKTYVSERDANDTVTIKDWNGTGWGLITYDHGYAMSSNIGVANLLESVISKKELKACYDKYGFGKKTGISLNNELKGNVSFNYDVEAATAGYGQGIMVSPVQMLQGMSIVANDGEMLEPYVVSKIVDENGKTTLENTRKSKGKVASKSTTDKIKELMRSVITPDSTKGTGSAYYM
;
A
#
# COMPACT_ATOMS: atom_id res chain seq x y z
N GLY A 1 31.20 19.04 13.24
CA GLY A 1 30.07 18.38 12.56
C GLY A 1 29.19 17.66 13.56
N SER A 2 28.18 16.95 13.05
CA SER A 2 27.29 16.15 13.91
C SER A 2 27.30 14.70 13.47
N ASP A 3 27.18 13.79 14.43
CA ASP A 3 27.01 12.36 14.17
C ASP A 3 25.52 12.06 13.94
N VAL A 4 25.22 11.35 12.87
CA VAL A 4 23.85 10.93 12.49
C VAL A 4 23.73 9.44 12.70
N TYR A 5 22.78 9.05 13.53
CA TYR A 5 22.45 7.65 13.80
C TYR A 5 21.19 7.27 13.04
N LEU A 6 21.29 6.19 12.27
CA LEU A 6 20.19 5.68 11.46
C LEU A 6 19.51 4.48 12.10
N THR A 7 18.29 4.20 11.67
CA THR A 7 17.53 2.99 12.04
C THR A 7 17.91 1.78 11.17
N ILE A 8 18.77 1.98 10.18
CA ILE A 8 19.16 0.96 9.20
C ILE A 8 19.88 -0.20 9.91
N ASP A 9 19.37 -1.40 9.76
CA ASP A 9 20.03 -2.64 10.13
C ASP A 9 20.91 -3.13 8.97
N SER A 10 22.19 -3.32 9.22
CA SER A 10 23.16 -3.68 8.16
C SER A 10 22.87 -5.05 7.52
N SER A 11 22.37 -6.00 8.28
CA SER A 11 22.03 -7.34 7.74
C SER A 11 20.80 -7.27 6.85
N VAL A 12 19.78 -6.51 7.27
CA VAL A 12 18.57 -6.25 6.47
C VAL A 12 18.94 -5.50 5.19
N GLN A 13 19.75 -4.45 5.30
CA GLN A 13 20.18 -3.65 4.15
C GLN A 13 20.94 -4.49 3.11
N LEU A 14 21.92 -5.28 3.54
CA LEU A 14 22.69 -6.16 2.65
C LEU A 14 21.81 -7.22 1.95
N PHE A 15 20.80 -7.75 2.66
CA PHE A 15 19.84 -8.67 2.08
C PHE A 15 19.00 -7.98 1.00
N ILE A 16 18.46 -6.78 1.30
CA ILE A 16 17.65 -5.99 0.37
C ILE A 16 18.43 -5.69 -0.92
N GLU A 17 19.68 -5.24 -0.81
CA GLU A 17 20.51 -4.91 -1.98
C GLU A 17 20.68 -6.10 -2.94
N LYS A 18 20.93 -7.30 -2.38
CA LYS A 18 21.04 -8.52 -3.17
C LYS A 18 19.72 -8.87 -3.86
N VAL A 19 18.60 -8.78 -3.14
CA VAL A 19 17.28 -9.13 -3.66
C VAL A 19 16.85 -8.15 -4.76
N VAL A 20 17.03 -6.86 -4.56
CA VAL A 20 16.67 -5.81 -5.52
C VAL A 20 17.47 -5.95 -6.82
N LYS A 21 18.78 -6.20 -6.72
CA LYS A 21 19.64 -6.45 -7.88
C LYS A 21 19.18 -7.68 -8.66
N LYS A 22 18.98 -8.80 -7.96
CA LYS A 22 18.50 -10.04 -8.60
C LYS A 22 17.12 -9.85 -9.24
N ALA A 23 16.19 -9.20 -8.56
CA ALA A 23 14.86 -8.95 -9.07
C ALA A 23 14.88 -8.11 -10.37
N GLN A 24 15.76 -7.12 -10.47
CA GLN A 24 15.92 -6.34 -11.69
C GLN A 24 16.51 -7.20 -12.81
N GLU A 25 17.56 -7.99 -12.53
CA GLU A 25 18.18 -8.89 -13.51
C GLU A 25 17.17 -9.90 -14.08
N ASP A 26 16.33 -10.48 -13.20
CA ASP A 26 15.35 -11.50 -13.58
C ASP A 26 14.15 -10.89 -14.34
N SER A 27 13.66 -9.72 -13.92
CA SER A 27 12.44 -9.12 -14.47
C SER A 27 12.67 -8.14 -15.60
N GLN A 28 13.89 -7.63 -15.76
CA GLN A 28 14.23 -6.52 -16.67
C GLN A 28 13.37 -5.27 -16.43
N ALA A 29 12.92 -5.06 -15.19
CA ALA A 29 12.13 -3.92 -14.80
C ALA A 29 12.91 -2.61 -14.96
N GLU A 30 12.21 -1.52 -15.28
CA GLU A 30 12.80 -0.18 -15.37
C GLU A 30 13.42 0.25 -14.04
N TRP A 31 12.72 -0.05 -12.95
CA TRP A 31 13.22 0.13 -11.58
C TRP A 31 12.61 -0.91 -10.64
N VAL A 32 13.34 -1.25 -9.61
CA VAL A 32 12.90 -2.11 -8.51
C VAL A 32 13.22 -1.40 -7.20
N LEU A 33 12.31 -1.44 -6.25
CA LEU A 33 12.54 -0.95 -4.89
C LEU A 33 12.06 -1.98 -3.88
N MET A 34 12.85 -2.20 -2.84
CA MET A 34 12.43 -2.94 -1.65
C MET A 34 12.70 -2.08 -0.41
N GLY A 35 11.70 -1.95 0.45
CA GLY A 35 11.80 -1.28 1.74
C GLY A 35 11.26 -2.16 2.85
N VAL A 36 11.90 -2.11 4.01
CA VAL A 36 11.49 -2.83 5.22
C VAL A 36 11.32 -1.84 6.36
N MET A 37 10.14 -1.84 6.97
CA MET A 37 9.80 -1.03 8.13
C MET A 37 9.45 -1.94 9.31
N ASN A 38 9.96 -1.61 10.49
CA ASN A 38 9.48 -2.22 11.72
C ASN A 38 8.05 -1.73 12.00
N ALA A 39 7.10 -2.62 11.83
CA ALA A 39 5.67 -2.29 11.95
C ALA A 39 5.26 -1.85 13.36
N LYS A 40 6.06 -2.12 14.39
CA LYS A 40 5.76 -1.76 15.78
C LYS A 40 6.37 -0.41 16.21
N THR A 41 7.40 0.04 15.52
CA THR A 41 8.13 1.27 15.89
C THR A 41 8.06 2.37 14.83
N GLY A 42 7.89 2.03 13.56
CA GLY A 42 7.96 2.95 12.43
C GLY A 42 9.39 3.13 11.87
N GLU A 43 10.38 2.43 12.43
CA GLU A 43 11.76 2.46 11.96
C GLU A 43 11.90 1.86 10.57
N ILE A 44 12.51 2.57 9.64
CA ILE A 44 12.96 2.01 8.37
C ILE A 44 14.25 1.23 8.62
N LEU A 45 14.16 -0.09 8.52
CA LEU A 45 15.29 -0.99 8.79
C LEU A 45 16.23 -1.16 7.58
N GLY A 46 15.75 -0.82 6.41
CA GLY A 46 16.54 -0.83 5.19
C GLY A 46 15.67 -0.56 3.96
N TYR A 47 16.29 -0.02 2.92
CA TYR A 47 15.69 0.05 1.58
C TYR A 47 16.77 0.22 0.53
N SER A 48 16.49 -0.27 -0.66
CA SER A 48 17.35 -0.13 -1.83
C SER A 48 16.51 -0.13 -3.09
N SER A 49 17.06 0.48 -4.13
CA SER A 49 16.44 0.51 -5.45
C SER A 49 17.47 0.29 -6.56
N THR A 50 16.98 -0.13 -7.71
CA THR A 50 17.76 -0.17 -8.95
C THR A 50 17.05 0.65 -10.03
N PRO A 51 17.78 1.32 -10.96
CA PRO A 51 19.24 1.47 -10.95
C PRO A 51 19.74 2.21 -9.73
N SER A 52 20.92 1.84 -9.24
CA SER A 52 21.60 2.46 -8.10
C SER A 52 22.86 3.16 -8.53
N TYR A 53 23.57 3.76 -7.60
CA TYR A 53 24.86 4.44 -7.85
C TYR A 53 25.94 3.92 -6.89
N ASP A 54 27.19 4.12 -7.28
CA ASP A 54 28.34 3.87 -6.42
C ASP A 54 28.96 5.21 -6.01
N PRO A 55 28.93 5.58 -4.72
CA PRO A 55 29.50 6.86 -4.26
C PRO A 55 31.02 6.96 -4.49
N ASN A 56 31.72 5.84 -4.62
CA ASN A 56 33.17 5.84 -4.87
C ASN A 56 33.53 6.26 -6.30
N ILE A 57 32.67 5.97 -7.26
CA ILE A 57 32.87 6.34 -8.67
C ILE A 57 32.03 7.54 -9.12
N ARG A 58 31.25 8.13 -8.20
CA ARG A 58 30.43 9.33 -8.40
C ARG A 58 29.54 9.27 -9.66
N ASN A 59 28.90 8.12 -9.89
CA ASN A 59 28.03 7.87 -11.04
C ASN A 59 26.55 8.20 -10.77
N LEU A 60 26.25 9.01 -9.78
CA LEU A 60 24.88 9.43 -9.45
C LEU A 60 24.35 10.35 -10.57
N THR A 61 23.31 9.90 -11.24
CA THR A 61 22.62 10.62 -12.32
C THR A 61 21.23 11.13 -11.90
N ASN A 62 20.66 10.55 -10.85
CA ASN A 62 19.35 10.94 -10.31
C ASN A 62 19.45 11.09 -8.78
N TYR A 63 19.11 12.27 -8.27
CA TYR A 63 19.15 12.62 -6.85
C TYR A 63 17.80 12.39 -6.14
N MET A 64 16.80 11.82 -6.81
CA MET A 64 15.53 11.51 -6.22
C MET A 64 15.64 10.20 -5.44
N ASP A 65 15.15 10.20 -4.21
CA ASP A 65 15.03 9.00 -3.39
C ASP A 65 13.75 8.25 -3.75
N PRO A 66 13.82 7.06 -4.37
CA PRO A 66 12.63 6.32 -4.81
C PRO A 66 11.64 5.98 -3.68
N LEU A 67 12.10 5.82 -2.44
CA LEU A 67 11.21 5.52 -1.31
C LEU A 67 10.15 6.61 -1.09
N VAL A 68 10.53 7.87 -1.29
CA VAL A 68 9.69 9.04 -0.95
C VAL A 68 9.32 9.90 -2.17
N SER A 69 10.13 9.86 -3.24
CA SER A 69 10.00 10.76 -4.39
C SER A 69 9.46 10.08 -5.65
N TYR A 70 9.26 8.76 -5.64
CA TYR A 70 8.58 8.05 -6.72
C TYR A 70 7.13 7.81 -6.34
N THR A 71 6.25 7.94 -7.31
CA THR A 71 4.83 7.60 -7.15
C THR A 71 4.41 6.62 -8.24
N TYR A 72 3.52 5.72 -7.90
CA TYR A 72 3.06 4.66 -8.79
C TYR A 72 1.60 4.29 -8.48
N GLU A 73 0.96 3.63 -9.41
CA GLU A 73 -0.35 3.01 -9.19
C GLU A 73 -0.18 1.75 -8.32
N PRO A 74 -0.72 1.72 -7.08
CA PRO A 74 -0.46 0.61 -6.15
C PRO A 74 -1.09 -0.71 -6.57
N GLY A 75 -2.01 -0.69 -7.54
CA GLY A 75 -2.71 -1.86 -8.01
C GLY A 75 -3.46 -2.57 -6.88
N SER A 76 -3.58 -3.88 -6.99
CA SER A 76 -4.39 -4.71 -6.08
C SER A 76 -3.98 -4.68 -4.61
N THR A 77 -2.81 -4.16 -4.25
CA THR A 77 -2.44 -3.94 -2.85
C THR A 77 -3.36 -2.92 -2.17
N MET A 78 -3.95 -2.00 -2.96
CA MET A 78 -4.91 -1.00 -2.48
C MET A 78 -6.23 -1.61 -2.02
N LYS A 79 -6.59 -2.80 -2.51
CA LYS A 79 -7.81 -3.53 -2.08
C LYS A 79 -7.84 -3.77 -0.57
N THR A 80 -6.68 -3.96 0.06
CA THR A 80 -6.58 -4.08 1.52
C THR A 80 -7.24 -2.88 2.21
N PHE A 81 -6.99 -1.68 1.74
CA PHE A 81 -7.54 -0.45 2.33
C PHE A 81 -8.99 -0.21 1.96
N SER A 82 -9.43 -0.61 0.77
CA SER A 82 -10.84 -0.56 0.37
C SER A 82 -11.70 -1.50 1.19
N TYR A 83 -11.24 -2.74 1.37
CA TYR A 83 -11.91 -3.70 2.26
C TYR A 83 -11.86 -3.26 3.72
N MET A 84 -10.73 -2.71 4.18
CA MET A 84 -10.63 -2.14 5.52
C MET A 84 -11.67 -1.04 5.75
N CYS A 85 -11.88 -0.17 4.77
CA CYS A 85 -12.91 0.86 4.80
C CYS A 85 -14.32 0.26 4.90
N ALA A 86 -14.62 -0.74 4.07
CA ALA A 86 -15.91 -1.43 4.09
C ALA A 86 -16.18 -2.14 5.42
N ILE A 87 -15.19 -2.84 5.97
CA ILE A 87 -15.31 -3.55 7.26
C ILE A 87 -15.48 -2.54 8.41
N ASP A 88 -14.68 -1.47 8.44
CA ASP A 88 -14.73 -0.43 9.49
C ASP A 88 -16.06 0.36 9.49
N SER A 89 -16.78 0.36 8.35
CA SER A 89 -18.13 0.94 8.25
C SER A 89 -19.19 0.19 9.06
N GLY A 90 -18.93 -1.05 9.46
CA GLY A 90 -19.87 -1.94 10.13
C GLY A 90 -20.96 -2.54 9.21
N LYS A 91 -20.93 -2.23 7.91
CA LYS A 91 -21.92 -2.72 6.92
C LYS A 91 -21.43 -3.97 6.15
N TYR A 92 -20.12 -4.26 6.23
CA TYR A 92 -19.51 -5.38 5.52
C TYR A 92 -19.97 -6.72 6.08
N LYS A 93 -20.38 -7.62 5.19
CA LYS A 93 -20.66 -9.02 5.48
C LYS A 93 -19.89 -9.87 4.49
N GLY A 94 -18.89 -10.59 4.99
CA GLY A 94 -17.97 -11.38 4.14
C GLY A 94 -18.67 -12.45 3.32
N ASP A 95 -19.79 -13.00 3.83
CA ASP A 95 -20.59 -14.04 3.17
C ASP A 95 -21.58 -13.50 2.14
N ASP A 96 -21.86 -12.20 2.11
CA ASP A 96 -22.66 -11.59 1.04
C ASP A 96 -21.99 -11.85 -0.30
N THR A 97 -22.81 -12.11 -1.33
CA THR A 97 -22.33 -12.54 -2.65
C THR A 97 -22.48 -11.46 -3.71
N PHE A 98 -21.62 -11.54 -4.71
CA PHE A 98 -21.72 -10.74 -5.92
C PHE A 98 -21.36 -11.59 -7.15
N MET A 99 -21.86 -11.19 -8.32
CA MET A 99 -21.46 -11.79 -9.59
C MET A 99 -20.14 -11.19 -10.05
N SER A 100 -19.09 -12.01 -10.09
CA SER A 100 -17.77 -11.62 -10.59
C SER A 100 -17.71 -11.61 -12.11
N GLY A 101 -16.61 -11.13 -12.68
CA GLY A 101 -16.34 -11.16 -14.12
C GLY A 101 -16.20 -9.77 -14.73
N SER A 102 -17.30 -9.05 -14.94
CA SER A 102 -17.25 -7.70 -15.51
C SER A 102 -18.40 -6.84 -15.00
N LYS A 103 -18.17 -5.51 -15.02
CA LYS A 103 -19.16 -4.50 -14.68
C LYS A 103 -19.01 -3.31 -15.62
N THR A 104 -20.12 -2.88 -16.21
CA THR A 104 -20.16 -1.73 -17.12
C THR A 104 -20.74 -0.52 -16.39
N TYR A 105 -20.05 0.59 -16.50
CA TYR A 105 -20.49 1.90 -16.03
C TYR A 105 -20.87 2.75 -17.23
N VAL A 106 -21.98 3.45 -17.12
CA VAL A 106 -22.30 4.54 -18.05
C VAL A 106 -21.49 5.75 -17.61
N SER A 107 -20.84 6.42 -18.54
CA SER A 107 -20.04 7.60 -18.25
C SER A 107 -20.94 8.72 -17.69
N GLU A 108 -20.55 9.29 -16.55
CA GLU A 108 -21.25 10.45 -15.98
C GLU A 108 -21.05 11.73 -16.82
N ARG A 109 -20.13 11.68 -17.82
CA ARG A 109 -19.85 12.79 -18.73
C ARG A 109 -20.63 12.71 -20.04
N ASP A 110 -20.89 11.50 -20.53
CA ASP A 110 -21.65 11.24 -21.77
C ASP A 110 -22.41 9.91 -21.62
N ALA A 111 -23.73 10.00 -21.63
CA ALA A 111 -24.61 8.84 -21.49
C ALA A 111 -24.47 7.79 -22.62
N ASN A 112 -23.86 8.17 -23.74
CA ASN A 112 -23.58 7.25 -24.85
C ASN A 112 -22.21 6.54 -24.70
N ASP A 113 -21.40 6.96 -23.76
CA ASP A 113 -20.09 6.36 -23.50
C ASP A 113 -20.17 5.40 -22.31
N THR A 114 -19.53 4.25 -22.43
CA THR A 114 -19.51 3.22 -21.38
C THR A 114 -18.10 2.75 -21.11
N VAL A 115 -17.80 2.50 -19.85
CA VAL A 115 -16.53 1.93 -19.40
C VAL A 115 -16.81 0.58 -18.74
N THR A 116 -16.21 -0.49 -19.25
CA THR A 116 -16.31 -1.82 -18.67
C THR A 116 -15.03 -2.20 -17.95
N ILE A 117 -15.13 -2.41 -16.65
CA ILE A 117 -14.06 -3.00 -15.84
C ILE A 117 -14.24 -4.52 -15.78
N LYS A 118 -13.13 -5.25 -15.64
CA LYS A 118 -13.13 -6.71 -15.61
C LYS A 118 -12.25 -7.23 -14.48
N ASP A 119 -12.56 -8.42 -14.02
CA ASP A 119 -11.62 -9.20 -13.24
C ASP A 119 -10.40 -9.58 -14.08
N TRP A 120 -9.26 -9.79 -13.43
CA TRP A 120 -7.99 -10.00 -14.10
C TRP A 120 -7.95 -11.26 -15.00
N ASN A 121 -8.79 -12.27 -14.69
CA ASN A 121 -8.92 -13.47 -15.50
C ASN A 121 -9.88 -13.29 -16.69
N GLY A 122 -10.53 -12.13 -16.82
CA GLY A 122 -11.43 -11.76 -17.92
C GLY A 122 -12.84 -12.36 -17.85
N THR A 123 -13.05 -13.45 -17.12
CA THR A 123 -14.32 -14.19 -17.05
C THR A 123 -14.97 -14.19 -15.66
N GLY A 124 -14.18 -13.92 -14.60
CA GLY A 124 -14.62 -14.05 -13.21
C GLY A 124 -14.71 -15.51 -12.75
N TRP A 125 -15.39 -15.69 -11.63
CA TRP A 125 -15.57 -16.97 -10.92
C TRP A 125 -17.07 -17.27 -10.66
N GLY A 126 -17.97 -16.58 -11.37
CA GLY A 126 -19.39 -16.65 -11.14
C GLY A 126 -19.83 -15.92 -9.87
N LEU A 127 -20.83 -16.46 -9.19
CA LEU A 127 -21.34 -15.93 -7.92
C LEU A 127 -20.40 -16.35 -6.80
N ILE A 128 -19.72 -15.38 -6.18
CA ILE A 128 -18.77 -15.61 -5.09
C ILE A 128 -19.03 -14.65 -3.93
N THR A 129 -18.54 -14.99 -2.73
CA THR A 129 -18.62 -14.13 -1.56
C THR A 129 -17.60 -13.00 -1.61
N TYR A 130 -17.78 -11.92 -0.83
CA TYR A 130 -16.79 -10.86 -0.72
C TYR A 130 -15.45 -11.36 -0.18
N ASP A 131 -15.47 -12.25 0.83
CA ASP A 131 -14.24 -12.85 1.37
C ASP A 131 -13.48 -13.62 0.29
N HIS A 132 -14.18 -14.43 -0.52
CA HIS A 132 -13.57 -15.12 -1.65
C HIS A 132 -13.09 -14.15 -2.74
N GLY A 133 -13.84 -13.08 -3.00
CA GLY A 133 -13.46 -12.02 -3.93
C GLY A 133 -12.13 -11.34 -3.54
N TYR A 134 -11.89 -11.16 -2.24
CA TYR A 134 -10.59 -10.67 -1.76
C TYR A 134 -9.47 -11.68 -2.03
N ALA A 135 -9.67 -12.96 -1.70
CA ALA A 135 -8.68 -14.02 -1.94
C ALA A 135 -8.31 -14.17 -3.42
N MET A 136 -9.28 -13.97 -4.31
CA MET A 136 -9.11 -14.02 -5.78
C MET A 136 -8.66 -12.68 -6.37
N SER A 137 -8.48 -11.65 -5.55
CA SER A 137 -8.13 -10.29 -6.01
C SER A 137 -9.12 -9.74 -7.04
N SER A 138 -10.44 -9.92 -6.79
CA SER A 138 -11.49 -9.47 -7.71
C SER A 138 -11.58 -7.94 -7.77
N ASN A 139 -11.48 -7.37 -8.96
CA ASN A 139 -11.78 -5.96 -9.22
C ASN A 139 -13.27 -5.68 -9.08
N ILE A 140 -14.08 -6.64 -9.54
CA ILE A 140 -15.55 -6.55 -9.48
C ILE A 140 -16.05 -6.62 -8.04
N GLY A 141 -15.34 -7.35 -7.16
CA GLY A 141 -15.61 -7.33 -5.73
C GLY A 141 -15.53 -5.93 -5.14
N VAL A 142 -14.47 -5.18 -5.46
CA VAL A 142 -14.32 -3.78 -5.04
C VAL A 142 -15.40 -2.88 -5.63
N ALA A 143 -15.71 -3.04 -6.92
CA ALA A 143 -16.77 -2.28 -7.57
C ALA A 143 -18.14 -2.48 -6.90
N ASN A 144 -18.44 -3.72 -6.47
CA ASN A 144 -19.68 -4.03 -5.74
C ASN A 144 -19.64 -3.52 -4.30
N LEU A 145 -18.49 -3.52 -3.61
CA LEU A 145 -18.36 -2.87 -2.31
C LEU A 145 -18.74 -1.39 -2.36
N LEU A 146 -18.32 -0.68 -3.41
CA LEU A 146 -18.65 0.74 -3.61
C LEU A 146 -20.10 0.99 -3.99
N GLU A 147 -20.79 0.01 -4.55
CA GLU A 147 -22.22 0.13 -4.86
C GLU A 147 -23.12 -0.21 -3.68
N SER A 148 -22.72 -1.21 -2.88
CA SER A 148 -23.61 -1.86 -1.92
C SER A 148 -23.24 -1.64 -0.45
N VAL A 149 -21.98 -1.31 -0.15
CA VAL A 149 -21.48 -1.26 1.24
C VAL A 149 -21.00 0.14 1.62
N ILE A 150 -20.16 0.76 0.81
CA ILE A 150 -19.60 2.10 1.06
C ILE A 150 -19.76 2.98 -0.17
N SER A 151 -19.98 4.26 0.04
CA SER A 151 -20.00 5.25 -1.05
C SER A 151 -18.59 5.66 -1.48
N LYS A 152 -18.44 6.25 -2.67
CA LYS A 152 -17.18 6.88 -3.11
C LYS A 152 -16.70 7.96 -2.14
N LYS A 153 -17.63 8.70 -1.49
CA LYS A 153 -17.30 9.69 -0.47
C LYS A 153 -16.69 9.05 0.78
N GLU A 154 -17.25 7.92 1.23
CA GLU A 154 -16.70 7.16 2.36
C GLU A 154 -15.32 6.59 2.02
N LEU A 155 -15.13 6.02 0.82
CA LEU A 155 -13.81 5.55 0.38
C LEU A 155 -12.76 6.66 0.37
N LYS A 156 -13.11 7.84 -0.17
CA LYS A 156 -12.23 9.01 -0.18
C LYS A 156 -11.84 9.44 1.24
N ALA A 157 -12.80 9.48 2.15
CA ALA A 157 -12.56 9.80 3.56
C ALA A 157 -11.68 8.76 4.26
N CYS A 158 -11.85 7.46 3.94
CA CYS A 158 -11.00 6.40 4.43
C CYS A 158 -9.55 6.56 3.94
N TYR A 159 -9.35 6.78 2.66
CA TYR A 159 -8.01 6.96 2.10
C TYR A 159 -7.29 8.17 2.70
N ASP A 160 -8.01 9.27 2.90
CA ASP A 160 -7.49 10.45 3.60
C ASP A 160 -7.12 10.15 5.05
N LYS A 161 -7.96 9.39 5.76
CA LYS A 161 -7.75 8.94 7.14
C LYS A 161 -6.55 7.99 7.26
N TYR A 162 -6.32 7.14 6.24
CA TYR A 162 -5.19 6.20 6.17
C TYR A 162 -3.89 6.82 5.66
N GLY A 163 -3.87 8.13 5.42
CA GLY A 163 -2.68 8.89 5.05
C GLY A 163 -2.35 8.92 3.55
N PHE A 164 -3.18 8.33 2.69
CA PHE A 164 -2.98 8.40 1.25
C PHE A 164 -3.28 9.81 0.70
N GLY A 165 -2.45 10.25 -0.24
CA GLY A 165 -2.52 11.62 -0.76
C GLY A 165 -1.92 12.69 0.17
N LYS A 166 -1.25 12.28 1.24
CA LYS A 166 -0.56 13.13 2.21
C LYS A 166 0.90 12.72 2.37
N LYS A 167 1.74 13.65 2.82
CA LYS A 167 3.10 13.31 3.26
C LYS A 167 3.03 12.49 4.55
N THR A 168 3.90 11.48 4.66
CA THR A 168 3.94 10.59 5.84
C THR A 168 4.52 11.25 7.07
N GLY A 169 5.39 12.26 6.86
CA GLY A 169 6.14 12.94 7.91
C GLY A 169 7.58 12.42 8.07
N ILE A 170 8.00 11.47 7.24
CA ILE A 170 9.39 11.00 7.25
C ILE A 170 10.36 12.16 6.96
N SER A 171 11.45 12.25 7.72
CA SER A 171 12.44 13.33 7.60
C SER A 171 13.42 13.10 6.43
N LEU A 172 12.88 12.79 5.24
CA LEU A 172 13.62 12.69 3.98
C LEU A 172 13.19 13.81 3.03
N ASN A 173 14.15 14.31 2.24
CA ASN A 173 13.89 15.38 1.31
C ASN A 173 13.00 14.92 0.14
N ASN A 174 12.26 15.86 -0.45
CA ASN A 174 11.47 15.67 -1.67
C ASN A 174 10.37 14.61 -1.55
N GLU A 175 9.82 14.38 -0.35
CA GLU A 175 8.68 13.51 -0.17
C GLU A 175 7.48 14.01 -0.99
N LEU A 176 6.95 13.14 -1.85
CA LEU A 176 5.75 13.40 -2.64
C LEU A 176 4.51 12.85 -1.93
N LYS A 177 3.41 13.60 -2.03
CA LYS A 177 2.12 13.19 -1.45
C LYS A 177 1.31 12.26 -2.36
N GLY A 178 1.75 12.05 -3.62
CA GLY A 178 0.97 11.33 -4.61
C GLY A 178 -0.29 12.10 -5.06
N ASN A 179 -1.19 11.37 -5.69
CA ASN A 179 -2.50 11.89 -6.11
C ASN A 179 -3.57 10.81 -5.89
N VAL A 180 -4.52 11.08 -4.99
CA VAL A 180 -5.63 10.17 -4.67
C VAL A 180 -6.94 10.92 -4.90
N SER A 181 -7.21 11.24 -6.16
CA SER A 181 -8.40 11.96 -6.59
C SER A 181 -9.26 11.11 -7.50
N PHE A 182 -10.56 11.06 -7.22
CA PHE A 182 -11.57 10.46 -8.07
C PHE A 182 -12.91 11.16 -7.82
N ASN A 183 -13.70 11.36 -8.88
CA ASN A 183 -14.95 12.09 -8.83
C ASN A 183 -16.13 11.23 -9.31
N TYR A 184 -15.90 10.37 -10.28
CA TYR A 184 -16.90 9.51 -10.90
C TYR A 184 -16.92 8.12 -10.28
N ASP A 185 -18.03 7.39 -10.41
CA ASP A 185 -18.18 6.06 -9.80
C ASP A 185 -17.19 5.04 -10.38
N VAL A 186 -16.93 5.10 -11.69
CA VAL A 186 -15.91 4.25 -12.31
C VAL A 186 -14.50 4.59 -11.82
N GLU A 187 -14.20 5.87 -11.63
CA GLU A 187 -12.91 6.31 -11.07
C GLU A 187 -12.75 5.84 -9.62
N ALA A 188 -13.82 5.88 -8.83
CA ALA A 188 -13.81 5.35 -7.48
C ALA A 188 -13.58 3.84 -7.46
N ALA A 189 -14.21 3.10 -8.37
CA ALA A 189 -14.01 1.67 -8.51
C ALA A 189 -12.55 1.34 -8.89
N THR A 190 -11.98 2.04 -9.88
CA THR A 190 -10.57 1.85 -10.28
C THR A 190 -9.61 2.24 -9.16
N ALA A 191 -9.84 3.36 -8.48
CA ALA A 191 -9.07 3.78 -7.30
C ALA A 191 -9.15 2.73 -6.18
N GLY A 192 -10.31 2.10 -6.00
CA GLY A 192 -10.53 1.05 -5.00
C GLY A 192 -9.67 -0.19 -5.19
N TYR A 193 -9.26 -0.50 -6.43
CA TYR A 193 -8.30 -1.56 -6.72
C TYR A 193 -6.93 -1.02 -7.18
N GLY A 194 -6.66 0.26 -6.94
CA GLY A 194 -5.34 0.87 -7.03
C GLY A 194 -4.92 1.33 -8.43
N GLN A 195 -5.86 1.66 -9.31
CA GLN A 195 -5.60 2.28 -10.60
C GLN A 195 -6.21 3.69 -10.67
N GLY A 196 -5.61 4.57 -11.47
CA GLY A 196 -6.02 5.98 -11.57
C GLY A 196 -5.64 6.84 -10.35
N ILE A 197 -4.91 6.28 -9.40
CA ILE A 197 -4.34 6.99 -8.25
C ILE A 197 -2.83 6.74 -8.17
N MET A 198 -2.11 7.65 -7.53
CA MET A 198 -0.66 7.58 -7.38
C MET A 198 -0.29 7.69 -5.91
N VAL A 199 0.46 6.72 -5.41
CA VAL A 199 0.99 6.70 -4.03
C VAL A 199 2.50 6.50 -4.03
N SER A 200 3.18 6.92 -2.96
CA SER A 200 4.60 6.63 -2.79
C SER A 200 4.82 5.31 -2.04
N PRO A 201 5.99 4.66 -2.19
CA PRO A 201 6.32 3.45 -1.44
C PRO A 201 6.23 3.64 0.08
N VAL A 202 6.69 4.78 0.60
CA VAL A 202 6.63 5.06 2.04
C VAL A 202 5.19 5.21 2.54
N GLN A 203 4.25 5.72 1.71
CA GLN A 203 2.83 5.75 2.08
C GLN A 203 2.26 4.33 2.21
N MET A 204 2.68 3.39 1.37
CA MET A 204 2.25 2.00 1.49
C MET A 204 2.79 1.35 2.77
N LEU A 205 4.05 1.60 3.14
CA LEU A 205 4.61 1.14 4.42
C LEU A 205 3.83 1.74 5.61
N GLN A 206 3.56 3.05 5.59
CA GLN A 206 2.75 3.69 6.62
C GLN A 206 1.34 3.10 6.69
N GLY A 207 0.67 2.91 5.55
CA GLY A 207 -0.65 2.30 5.47
C GLY A 207 -0.67 0.89 6.07
N MET A 208 0.32 0.06 5.75
CA MET A 208 0.42 -1.30 6.30
C MET A 208 0.69 -1.32 7.81
N SER A 209 1.30 -0.26 8.38
CA SER A 209 1.43 -0.15 9.84
C SER A 209 0.08 -0.15 10.56
N ILE A 210 -0.97 0.39 9.94
CA ILE A 210 -2.34 0.38 10.47
C ILE A 210 -2.81 -1.06 10.72
N VAL A 211 -2.61 -1.93 9.72
CA VAL A 211 -2.99 -3.35 9.80
C VAL A 211 -2.17 -4.07 10.88
N ALA A 212 -0.86 -3.80 10.95
CA ALA A 212 0.06 -4.46 11.87
C ALA A 212 -0.12 -4.01 13.33
N ASN A 213 -0.66 -2.80 13.58
CA ASN A 213 -0.82 -2.20 14.90
C ASN A 213 -2.27 -2.02 15.34
N ASP A 214 -3.12 -2.97 14.97
CA ASP A 214 -4.51 -3.02 15.45
C ASP A 214 -5.28 -1.71 15.18
N GLY A 215 -4.96 -1.05 14.06
CA GLY A 215 -5.59 0.19 13.60
C GLY A 215 -4.83 1.47 13.92
N GLU A 216 -3.68 1.40 14.57
CA GLU A 216 -2.82 2.56 14.84
C GLU A 216 -1.84 2.81 13.68
N MET A 217 -1.86 4.01 13.13
CA MET A 217 -0.94 4.45 12.09
C MET A 217 0.33 5.03 12.69
N LEU A 218 1.50 4.67 12.16
CA LEU A 218 2.79 5.17 12.62
C LEU A 218 3.43 6.12 11.62
N GLU A 219 4.18 7.09 12.12
CA GLU A 219 5.07 7.91 11.30
C GLU A 219 6.37 7.15 11.04
N PRO A 220 6.76 6.91 9.78
CA PRO A 220 8.02 6.25 9.48
C PRO A 220 9.21 7.20 9.72
N TYR A 221 10.35 6.65 10.13
CA TYR A 221 11.59 7.41 10.29
C TYR A 221 12.83 6.56 10.01
N VAL A 222 13.90 7.22 9.55
CA VAL A 222 15.20 6.59 9.22
C VAL A 222 16.34 7.17 10.07
N VAL A 223 16.21 8.40 10.54
CA VAL A 223 17.18 9.01 11.48
C VAL A 223 16.68 8.77 12.89
N SER A 224 17.43 8.03 13.70
CA SER A 224 17.08 7.80 15.10
C SER A 224 17.50 8.95 16.01
N LYS A 225 18.71 9.49 15.82
CA LYS A 225 19.19 10.66 16.56
C LYS A 225 20.30 11.40 15.81
N ILE A 226 20.51 12.66 16.19
CA ILE A 226 21.66 13.48 15.78
C ILE A 226 22.35 14.00 17.07
N VAL A 227 23.67 13.86 17.10
CA VAL A 227 24.52 14.31 18.21
C VAL A 227 25.53 15.34 17.68
N ASP A 228 25.60 16.51 18.31
CA ASP A 228 26.53 17.56 17.90
C ASP A 228 27.98 17.26 18.39
N GLU A 229 28.91 18.11 18.00
CA GLU A 229 30.33 17.99 18.33
C GLU A 229 30.63 18.08 19.83
N ASN A 230 29.71 18.56 20.64
CA ASN A 230 29.81 18.62 22.11
C ASN A 230 29.20 17.41 22.81
N GLY A 231 28.73 16.41 22.03
CA GLY A 231 28.06 15.22 22.57
C GLY A 231 26.60 15.44 22.95
N LYS A 232 26.00 16.60 22.61
CA LYS A 232 24.61 16.90 22.92
C LYS A 232 23.70 16.35 21.81
N THR A 233 22.67 15.59 22.21
CA THR A 233 21.62 15.16 21.29
C THR A 233 20.77 16.36 20.86
N THR A 234 20.77 16.67 19.56
CA THR A 234 20.03 17.78 18.96
C THR A 234 18.73 17.34 18.29
N LEU A 235 18.63 16.07 17.92
CA LEU A 235 17.42 15.41 17.43
C LEU A 235 17.36 14.00 18.00
N GLU A 236 16.18 13.57 18.43
CA GLU A 236 15.88 12.19 18.76
C GLU A 236 14.49 11.84 18.24
N ASN A 237 14.41 10.82 17.40
CA ASN A 237 13.16 10.27 16.90
C ASN A 237 12.87 8.95 17.62
N THR A 238 11.64 8.78 18.02
CA THR A 238 11.11 7.56 18.62
C THR A 238 9.82 7.19 17.94
N ARG A 239 9.24 6.07 18.33
CA ARG A 239 7.92 5.64 17.85
C ARG A 239 6.92 6.79 17.99
N LYS A 240 6.32 7.20 16.88
CA LYS A 240 5.34 8.27 16.83
C LYS A 240 4.03 7.79 16.20
N SER A 241 2.98 7.81 17.02
CA SER A 241 1.63 7.50 16.58
C SER A 241 1.02 8.68 15.83
N LYS A 242 0.38 8.40 14.71
CA LYS A 242 -0.49 9.35 13.99
C LYS A 242 -1.99 9.13 14.33
N GLY A 243 -2.25 8.30 15.33
CA GLY A 243 -3.59 8.02 15.85
C GLY A 243 -4.14 6.68 15.41
N LYS A 244 -5.23 6.29 16.06
CA LYS A 244 -5.99 5.09 15.73
C LYS A 244 -6.99 5.43 14.63
N VAL A 245 -6.78 4.85 13.45
CA VAL A 245 -7.53 5.17 12.22
C VAL A 245 -8.45 4.03 11.75
N ALA A 246 -8.37 2.86 12.41
CA ALA A 246 -9.29 1.74 12.21
C ALA A 246 -9.50 0.99 13.53
N SER A 247 -10.55 0.17 13.62
CA SER A 247 -10.76 -0.67 14.79
C SER A 247 -9.85 -1.90 14.76
N LYS A 248 -9.59 -2.48 15.95
CA LYS A 248 -8.86 -3.75 16.04
C LYS A 248 -9.62 -4.88 15.31
N SER A 249 -10.93 -4.94 15.46
CA SER A 249 -11.74 -5.95 14.79
C SER A 249 -11.64 -5.85 13.26
N THR A 250 -11.58 -4.63 12.72
CA THR A 250 -11.35 -4.40 11.29
C THR A 250 -10.00 -4.95 10.84
N THR A 251 -8.93 -4.63 11.56
CA THR A 251 -7.59 -5.12 11.19
C THR A 251 -7.42 -6.62 11.41
N ASP A 252 -8.07 -7.20 12.40
CA ASP A 252 -8.08 -8.66 12.59
C ASP A 252 -8.76 -9.36 11.40
N LYS A 253 -9.91 -8.83 10.93
CA LYS A 253 -10.57 -9.36 9.73
C LYS A 253 -9.73 -9.18 8.47
N ILE A 254 -9.05 -8.04 8.31
CA ILE A 254 -8.10 -7.83 7.20
C ILE A 254 -6.94 -8.83 7.23
N LYS A 255 -6.36 -9.10 8.40
CA LYS A 255 -5.29 -10.12 8.55
C LYS A 255 -5.79 -11.52 8.15
N GLU A 256 -7.03 -11.88 8.52
CA GLU A 256 -7.69 -13.12 8.08
C GLU A 256 -7.82 -13.17 6.55
N LEU A 257 -8.34 -12.10 5.92
CA LEU A 257 -8.47 -12.00 4.47
C LEU A 257 -7.11 -12.07 3.74
N MET A 258 -6.10 -11.36 4.25
CA MET A 258 -4.74 -11.44 3.70
C MET A 258 -4.18 -12.87 3.77
N ARG A 259 -4.44 -13.58 4.86
CA ARG A 259 -4.04 -14.98 4.99
C ARG A 259 -4.74 -15.87 3.97
N SER A 260 -6.01 -15.66 3.67
CA SER A 260 -6.77 -16.43 2.68
C SER A 260 -6.18 -16.36 1.27
N VAL A 261 -5.47 -15.27 0.94
CA VAL A 261 -4.79 -15.12 -0.36
C VAL A 261 -3.72 -16.18 -0.60
N ILE A 262 -3.01 -16.58 0.46
CA ILE A 262 -1.88 -17.53 0.37
C ILE A 262 -2.25 -18.95 0.84
N THR A 263 -3.32 -19.12 1.60
CA THR A 263 -3.69 -20.43 2.15
C THR A 263 -4.13 -21.39 1.03
N PRO A 264 -3.58 -22.61 0.94
CA PRO A 264 -3.93 -23.57 -0.10
C PRO A 264 -5.19 -24.37 0.26
N ASP A 265 -6.27 -23.68 0.59
CA ASP A 265 -7.59 -24.28 0.84
C ASP A 265 -8.38 -24.45 -0.46
N SER A 266 -9.65 -24.84 -0.33
CA SER A 266 -10.56 -25.02 -1.45
C SER A 266 -10.77 -23.76 -2.30
N THR A 267 -10.48 -22.58 -1.75
CA THR A 267 -10.64 -21.30 -2.44
C THR A 267 -9.45 -20.94 -3.33
N LYS A 268 -8.28 -21.54 -3.11
CA LYS A 268 -7.05 -21.33 -3.88
C LYS A 268 -6.80 -19.86 -4.21
N GLY A 269 -6.60 -19.04 -3.19
CA GLY A 269 -6.25 -17.63 -3.36
C GLY A 269 -5.07 -17.43 -4.32
N THR A 270 -4.96 -16.24 -4.90
CA THR A 270 -3.97 -15.91 -5.94
C THR A 270 -2.52 -16.12 -5.53
N GLY A 271 -2.23 -16.09 -4.24
CA GLY A 271 -0.89 -16.31 -3.66
C GLY A 271 -0.65 -17.72 -3.11
N SER A 272 -1.51 -18.70 -3.38
CA SER A 272 -1.43 -20.05 -2.80
C SER A 272 -0.10 -20.77 -3.09
N ALA A 273 0.61 -20.41 -4.17
CA ALA A 273 1.95 -20.92 -4.47
C ALA A 273 3.04 -20.43 -3.48
N TYR A 274 2.75 -19.42 -2.68
CA TYR A 274 3.69 -18.82 -1.71
C TYR A 274 3.39 -19.24 -0.26
N TYR A 275 2.51 -20.23 -0.07
CA TYR A 275 2.26 -20.78 1.27
C TYR A 275 3.51 -21.49 1.80
N MET A 276 3.96 -21.08 2.99
CA MET A 276 5.13 -21.63 3.70
C MET A 276 4.70 -22.28 5.01
#